data_a3cd7821c4c5438d8c54e31b296023f2
#
_entry.id   a3cd7821c4c5438d8c54e31b296023f2
#
_cell.length_a   1.000
_cell.length_b   1.000
_cell.length_c   1.000
_cell.angle_alpha   90.00
_cell.angle_beta   90.00
_cell.angle_gamma   90.00
#
_symmetry.space_group_name_H-M   'P 1'
#
loop_
_entity.id
_entity.type
_entity.pdbx_description
1 polymer ?
#
loop_
_entity_poly.entity_id
_entity_poly.type
_entity_poly.pdbx_seq_one_letter_code
_entity_poly.pdbx_strand_id
1 'polypeptide(L)'
;MLKILSNFLRLAAFGGALATGVQAQDASGAYIAARQAAMAHDYQPASQYFARALSQSPQNLALVAQAMSAFLAVGDVDKAQILAKMLTSSSETQPLAEILRLAVSFQAQDYDAALAQLEMTSVAGTAIDDLLKGWALMGLGQVGDALTLFDAAANAEGMRSFALYQKALALSLVGDFDSAESIFSDKDQTPAAISFRGSLVRAQILLQLGRSVDAISFLNDFHGEDADQEVLAMIAQLEAGVAVDFDMVRNGSEGAGEVLFFLAMALKNGEDHDGLLLYTRLASHMAPRNVHALLLSAQLLEELGNPSLAIETYDAVPRSHPAFVNAELGRAQAMYGVGKAEMSIEVLEQLAESFPDVRRVHETLGNFLRQEGNFSLAVQSYDTAIAMIDQLKPWHWYIYYARGIAHDRLGAWELGMRDFDQALVLSPNQFQILNYVGYSLVERGEMLEEALSMIQRAVAVQPTAGYIIDSLGWVQYRLGYYQDAVVQLERAVELMTTDPVVNDHLGDVYWAVGRKAEALFQWRRALSFANEVKGPDDIDPVRVQLKLDIGLDAVLAEEGAPPLQVADGY
;
A
#
# COMPACT_ATOMS: atom_id res chain seq x y z
N MET A 1 -20.42 -11.08 6.58
CA MET A 1 -20.04 -9.67 6.52
C MET A 1 -19.96 -9.13 5.10
N LEU A 2 -19.15 -9.67 4.21
CA LEU A 2 -19.00 -9.14 2.83
C LEU A 2 -20.29 -9.05 1.99
N LYS A 3 -21.24 -9.98 2.11
CA LYS A 3 -22.47 -9.98 1.29
C LYS A 3 -23.54 -8.99 1.74
N ILE A 4 -23.56 -8.56 2.98
CA ILE A 4 -24.55 -7.62 3.52
C ILE A 4 -24.09 -6.18 3.26
N LEU A 5 -22.78 -5.91 3.31
CA LEU A 5 -22.18 -4.60 3.07
C LEU A 5 -22.00 -4.27 1.58
N SER A 6 -21.83 -5.28 0.70
CA SER A 6 -21.62 -5.05 -0.75
C SER A 6 -22.83 -4.45 -1.48
N ASN A 7 -24.04 -4.51 -0.91
CA ASN A 7 -25.24 -3.91 -1.51
C ASN A 7 -25.35 -2.39 -1.28
N PHE A 8 -24.57 -1.80 -0.37
CA PHE A 8 -24.59 -0.36 -0.09
C PHE A 8 -23.55 0.43 -0.88
N LEU A 9 -22.51 -0.21 -1.42
CA LEU A 9 -21.40 0.43 -2.12
C LEU A 9 -21.55 0.52 -3.65
N ARG A 10 -22.74 0.20 -4.20
CA ARG A 10 -23.00 0.52 -5.61
C ARG A 10 -23.32 2.01 -5.75
N LEU A 11 -22.29 2.85 -5.64
CA LEU A 11 -22.33 4.22 -6.15
C LEU A 11 -22.59 4.18 -7.65
N ALA A 12 -23.81 4.58 -7.97
CA ALA A 12 -24.36 4.98 -9.25
C ALA A 12 -23.50 4.73 -10.50
N ALA A 13 -23.65 3.55 -11.08
CA ALA A 13 -23.35 3.36 -12.50
C ALA A 13 -24.33 4.18 -13.33
N PHE A 14 -23.81 5.08 -14.12
CA PHE A 14 -24.47 6.08 -14.92
C PHE A 14 -25.43 5.53 -15.96
N GLY A 15 -26.71 5.88 -15.85
CA GLY A 15 -27.68 5.87 -16.94
C GLY A 15 -27.91 7.29 -17.44
N GLY A 16 -27.62 7.55 -18.69
CA GLY A 16 -27.72 8.86 -19.29
C GLY A 16 -29.13 9.33 -19.60
N ALA A 17 -29.34 10.64 -19.67
CA ALA A 17 -30.41 11.29 -20.42
C ALA A 17 -29.87 12.47 -21.20
N LEU A 18 -30.07 12.43 -22.51
CA LEU A 18 -29.87 13.52 -23.45
C LEU A 18 -31.09 14.42 -23.43
N ALA A 19 -30.96 15.74 -23.23
CA ALA A 19 -31.80 16.73 -23.92
C ALA A 19 -31.38 18.19 -23.68
N THR A 20 -31.21 18.86 -24.76
CA THR A 20 -31.56 20.22 -25.23
C THR A 20 -30.74 21.44 -24.81
N GLY A 21 -30.05 22.03 -25.79
CA GLY A 21 -30.19 23.43 -26.25
C GLY A 21 -29.19 24.47 -25.82
N VAL A 22 -28.23 24.78 -26.68
CA VAL A 22 -27.57 26.10 -27.04
C VAL A 22 -26.82 26.93 -25.97
N GLN A 23 -26.96 26.77 -24.68
CA GLN A 23 -25.99 27.32 -23.67
C GLN A 23 -25.04 26.23 -23.13
N ALA A 24 -25.04 25.07 -23.76
CA ALA A 24 -24.44 23.84 -23.28
C ALA A 24 -22.94 23.66 -23.63
N GLN A 25 -22.34 24.51 -24.45
CA GLN A 25 -21.00 24.22 -24.98
C GLN A 25 -19.88 24.38 -23.94
N ASP A 26 -19.92 25.38 -23.08
CA ASP A 26 -18.91 25.57 -22.04
C ASP A 26 -19.17 24.70 -20.80
N ALA A 27 -20.44 24.48 -20.42
CA ALA A 27 -20.82 23.56 -19.35
C ALA A 27 -20.49 22.12 -19.70
N SER A 28 -20.68 21.71 -20.95
CA SER A 28 -20.35 20.37 -21.44
C SER A 28 -18.85 20.10 -21.40
N GLY A 29 -18.02 21.09 -21.76
CA GLY A 29 -16.56 20.98 -21.71
C GLY A 29 -16.04 20.81 -20.27
N ALA A 30 -16.48 21.64 -19.36
CA ALA A 30 -16.11 21.55 -17.95
C ALA A 30 -16.59 20.22 -17.32
N TYR A 31 -17.81 19.78 -17.63
CA TYR A 31 -18.35 18.51 -17.13
C TYR A 31 -17.59 17.29 -17.66
N ILE A 32 -17.24 17.27 -18.97
CA ILE A 32 -16.46 16.17 -19.55
C ILE A 32 -15.07 16.13 -18.93
N ALA A 33 -14.42 17.29 -18.77
CA ALA A 33 -13.12 17.37 -18.11
C ALA A 33 -13.18 16.91 -16.66
N ALA A 34 -14.23 17.30 -15.91
CA ALA A 34 -14.45 16.86 -14.53
C ALA A 34 -14.62 15.33 -14.43
N ARG A 35 -15.42 14.75 -15.33
CA ARG A 35 -15.61 13.29 -15.37
C ARG A 35 -14.34 12.55 -15.74
N GLN A 36 -13.61 13.04 -16.74
CA GLN A 36 -12.34 12.43 -17.14
C GLN A 36 -11.34 12.45 -15.97
N ALA A 37 -11.20 13.58 -15.28
CA ALA A 37 -10.34 13.70 -14.12
C ALA A 37 -10.82 12.76 -12.96
N ALA A 38 -12.11 12.72 -12.67
CA ALA A 38 -12.66 11.82 -11.64
C ALA A 38 -12.45 10.34 -11.98
N MET A 39 -12.61 9.92 -13.25
CA MET A 39 -12.36 8.54 -13.71
C MET A 39 -10.86 8.18 -13.65
N ALA A 40 -9.99 9.17 -13.72
CA ALA A 40 -8.54 9.01 -13.54
C ALA A 40 -8.13 9.22 -12.07
N HIS A 41 -9.08 9.30 -11.14
CA HIS A 41 -8.89 9.60 -9.71
C HIS A 41 -8.10 10.88 -9.44
N ASP A 42 -8.02 11.80 -10.41
CA ASP A 42 -7.37 13.11 -10.26
C ASP A 42 -8.37 14.10 -9.64
N TYR A 43 -8.58 13.94 -8.32
CA TYR A 43 -9.66 14.61 -7.59
C TYR A 43 -9.50 16.13 -7.50
N GLN A 44 -8.26 16.65 -7.50
CA GLN A 44 -8.01 18.08 -7.40
C GLN A 44 -8.54 18.82 -8.65
N PRO A 45 -8.15 18.49 -9.91
CA PRO A 45 -8.78 19.02 -11.11
C PRO A 45 -10.26 18.68 -11.22
N ALA A 46 -10.67 17.43 -10.83
CA ALA A 46 -12.07 17.03 -10.86
C ALA A 46 -12.95 18.01 -10.07
N SER A 47 -12.57 18.32 -8.81
CA SER A 47 -13.29 19.25 -7.96
C SER A 47 -13.43 20.65 -8.58
N GLN A 48 -12.34 21.15 -9.21
CA GLN A 48 -12.33 22.47 -9.87
C GLN A 48 -13.21 22.50 -11.12
N TYR A 49 -13.15 21.45 -11.95
CA TYR A 49 -13.99 21.36 -13.15
C TYR A 49 -15.45 21.14 -12.81
N PHE A 50 -15.78 20.34 -11.77
CA PHE A 50 -17.15 20.22 -11.27
C PHE A 50 -17.68 21.54 -10.74
N ALA A 51 -16.88 22.33 -10.02
CA ALA A 51 -17.27 23.66 -9.57
C ALA A 51 -17.60 24.61 -10.74
N ARG A 52 -16.82 24.56 -11.83
CA ARG A 52 -17.11 25.34 -13.06
C ARG A 52 -18.39 24.86 -13.73
N ALA A 53 -18.61 23.57 -13.85
CA ALA A 53 -19.83 23.03 -14.43
C ALA A 53 -21.07 23.39 -13.61
N LEU A 54 -20.97 23.34 -12.27
CA LEU A 54 -22.05 23.75 -11.35
C LEU A 54 -22.40 25.23 -11.46
N SER A 55 -21.43 26.12 -11.70
CA SER A 55 -21.71 27.55 -11.88
C SER A 55 -22.65 27.84 -13.04
N GLN A 56 -22.70 26.92 -14.02
CA GLN A 56 -23.56 27.03 -15.21
C GLN A 56 -24.86 26.21 -15.08
N SER A 57 -24.89 25.20 -14.20
CA SER A 57 -26.04 24.31 -13.99
C SER A 57 -26.26 24.02 -12.50
N PRO A 58 -26.51 25.02 -11.67
CA PRO A 58 -26.52 24.87 -10.20
C PRO A 58 -27.66 23.99 -9.66
N GLN A 59 -28.67 23.72 -10.47
CA GLN A 59 -29.83 22.89 -10.09
C GLN A 59 -29.70 21.41 -10.52
N ASN A 60 -28.60 21.03 -11.16
CA ASN A 60 -28.41 19.65 -11.59
C ASN A 60 -27.92 18.78 -10.43
N LEU A 61 -28.83 18.04 -9.79
CA LEU A 61 -28.53 17.24 -8.60
C LEU A 61 -27.50 16.15 -8.83
N ALA A 62 -27.45 15.54 -10.03
CA ALA A 62 -26.43 14.56 -10.35
C ALA A 62 -25.01 15.20 -10.40
N LEU A 63 -24.93 16.42 -10.93
CA LEU A 63 -23.68 17.18 -10.94
C LEU A 63 -23.29 17.64 -9.54
N VAL A 64 -24.27 18.04 -8.71
CA VAL A 64 -24.07 18.39 -7.29
C VAL A 64 -23.47 17.21 -6.54
N ALA A 65 -24.00 15.98 -6.73
CA ALA A 65 -23.50 14.78 -6.07
C ALA A 65 -22.05 14.46 -6.45
N GLN A 66 -21.70 14.56 -7.75
CA GLN A 66 -20.34 14.33 -8.23
C GLN A 66 -19.35 15.38 -7.72
N ALA A 67 -19.73 16.63 -7.72
CA ALA A 67 -18.94 17.71 -7.15
C ALA A 67 -18.70 17.53 -5.65
N MET A 68 -19.74 17.14 -4.91
CA MET A 68 -19.66 16.85 -3.48
C MET A 68 -18.64 15.73 -3.22
N SER A 69 -18.70 14.61 -3.95
CA SER A 69 -17.75 13.50 -3.82
C SER A 69 -16.32 13.94 -4.12
N ALA A 70 -16.11 14.74 -5.19
CA ALA A 70 -14.80 15.22 -5.56
C ALA A 70 -14.22 16.20 -4.52
N PHE A 71 -15.03 17.10 -3.95
CA PHE A 71 -14.59 17.96 -2.85
C PHE A 71 -14.26 17.18 -1.59
N LEU A 72 -15.04 16.15 -1.27
CA LEU A 72 -14.76 15.30 -0.12
C LEU A 72 -13.47 14.49 -0.33
N ALA A 73 -13.23 13.96 -1.52
CA ALA A 73 -12.01 13.20 -1.84
C ALA A 73 -10.74 14.05 -1.66
N VAL A 74 -10.76 15.34 -2.01
CA VAL A 74 -9.65 16.26 -1.72
C VAL A 74 -9.60 16.74 -0.26
N GLY A 75 -10.59 16.38 0.56
CA GLY A 75 -10.67 16.79 1.97
C GLY A 75 -11.33 18.15 2.21
N ASP A 76 -11.93 18.79 1.18
CA ASP A 76 -12.64 20.06 1.31
C ASP A 76 -14.09 19.79 1.79
N VAL A 77 -14.21 19.43 3.07
CA VAL A 77 -15.48 19.09 3.71
C VAL A 77 -16.45 20.28 3.73
N ASP A 78 -15.93 21.51 3.84
CA ASP A 78 -16.75 22.71 3.87
C ASP A 78 -17.53 22.91 2.57
N LYS A 79 -16.86 22.78 1.41
CA LYS A 79 -17.54 22.85 0.11
C LYS A 79 -18.46 21.65 -0.11
N ALA A 80 -18.01 20.46 0.27
CA ALA A 80 -18.85 19.26 0.18
C ALA A 80 -20.15 19.41 0.99
N GLN A 81 -20.09 19.96 2.20
CA GLN A 81 -21.27 20.20 3.06
C GLN A 81 -22.30 21.13 2.43
N ILE A 82 -21.84 22.21 1.76
CA ILE A 82 -22.75 23.14 1.06
C ILE A 82 -23.55 22.39 -0.01
N LEU A 83 -22.90 21.50 -0.74
CA LEU A 83 -23.52 20.70 -1.79
C LEU A 83 -24.44 19.60 -1.22
N ALA A 84 -24.05 18.99 -0.10
CA ALA A 84 -24.89 18.00 0.59
C ALA A 84 -26.25 18.57 1.01
N LYS A 85 -26.29 19.82 1.48
CA LYS A 85 -27.56 20.51 1.84
C LYS A 85 -28.52 20.65 0.65
N MET A 86 -28.00 20.77 -0.57
CA MET A 86 -28.83 20.84 -1.78
C MET A 86 -29.42 19.47 -2.13
N LEU A 87 -28.68 18.38 -1.88
CA LEU A 87 -29.12 17.01 -2.16
C LEU A 87 -30.19 16.53 -1.18
N THR A 88 -30.05 16.82 0.11
CA THR A 88 -30.98 16.39 1.16
C THR A 88 -32.31 17.11 1.10
N SER A 89 -32.41 18.24 0.40
CA SER A 89 -33.67 18.92 0.12
C SER A 89 -34.47 18.31 -1.05
N SER A 90 -33.90 17.32 -1.75
CA SER A 90 -34.55 16.61 -2.85
C SER A 90 -35.31 15.37 -2.35
N SER A 91 -36.24 14.86 -3.18
CA SER A 91 -36.99 13.64 -2.87
C SER A 91 -36.17 12.34 -3.04
N GLU A 92 -34.96 12.42 -3.58
CA GLU A 92 -34.07 11.28 -3.77
C GLU A 92 -33.02 11.23 -2.65
N THR A 93 -33.01 10.14 -1.91
CA THR A 93 -32.01 9.90 -0.84
C THR A 93 -30.64 9.67 -1.45
N GLN A 94 -29.65 10.46 -1.04
CA GLN A 94 -28.25 10.33 -1.45
C GLN A 94 -27.44 9.87 -0.23
N PRO A 95 -27.07 8.57 -0.10
CA PRO A 95 -26.44 8.04 1.12
C PRO A 95 -25.20 8.80 1.56
N LEU A 96 -24.32 9.16 0.61
CA LEU A 96 -23.10 9.92 0.93
C LEU A 96 -23.42 11.32 1.49
N ALA A 97 -24.43 12.00 0.95
CA ALA A 97 -24.84 13.31 1.46
C ALA A 97 -25.39 13.22 2.90
N GLU A 98 -26.11 12.14 3.20
CA GLU A 98 -26.63 11.89 4.55
C GLU A 98 -25.49 11.58 5.54
N ILE A 99 -24.51 10.74 5.17
CA ILE A 99 -23.34 10.46 6.03
C ILE A 99 -22.50 11.72 6.24
N LEU A 100 -22.27 12.52 5.19
CA LEU A 100 -21.55 13.78 5.31
C LEU A 100 -22.26 14.76 6.25
N ARG A 101 -23.58 14.91 6.12
CA ARG A 101 -24.36 15.76 6.99
C ARG A 101 -24.31 15.30 8.45
N LEU A 102 -24.38 13.99 8.66
CA LEU A 102 -24.24 13.37 9.97
C LEU A 102 -22.85 13.66 10.57
N ALA A 103 -21.78 13.49 9.79
CA ALA A 103 -20.41 13.78 10.21
C ALA A 103 -20.22 15.25 10.61
N VAL A 104 -20.84 16.18 9.89
CA VAL A 104 -20.84 17.60 10.22
C VAL A 104 -21.57 17.88 11.54
N SER A 105 -22.74 17.23 11.79
CA SER A 105 -23.45 17.36 13.06
C SER A 105 -22.61 16.85 14.22
N PHE A 106 -21.95 15.70 14.07
CA PHE A 106 -21.03 15.17 15.08
C PHE A 106 -19.84 16.12 15.34
N GLN A 107 -19.19 16.60 14.30
CA GLN A 107 -18.05 17.51 14.43
C GLN A 107 -18.44 18.81 15.14
N ALA A 108 -19.65 19.32 14.87
CA ALA A 108 -20.22 20.46 15.57
C ALA A 108 -20.71 20.14 16.99
N GLN A 109 -20.64 18.87 17.41
CA GLN A 109 -21.20 18.35 18.67
C GLN A 109 -22.71 18.58 18.82
N ASP A 110 -23.43 18.71 17.71
CA ASP A 110 -24.89 18.77 17.68
C ASP A 110 -25.47 17.34 17.65
N TYR A 111 -25.39 16.68 18.80
CA TYR A 111 -25.77 15.27 18.93
C TYR A 111 -27.26 15.07 18.84
N ASP A 112 -28.10 16.06 19.21
CA ASP A 112 -29.54 16.02 19.04
C ASP A 112 -29.90 15.99 17.55
N ALA A 113 -29.27 16.82 16.73
CA ALA A 113 -29.47 16.80 15.28
C ALA A 113 -28.98 15.48 14.66
N ALA A 114 -27.85 14.92 15.14
CA ALA A 114 -27.37 13.62 14.68
C ALA A 114 -28.33 12.48 14.99
N LEU A 115 -28.89 12.43 16.21
CA LEU A 115 -29.90 11.45 16.60
C LEU A 115 -31.18 11.58 15.77
N ALA A 116 -31.70 12.79 15.64
CA ALA A 116 -32.92 13.04 14.85
C ALA A 116 -32.74 12.58 13.39
N GLN A 117 -31.56 12.79 12.81
CA GLN A 117 -31.28 12.30 11.46
C GLN A 117 -31.25 10.77 11.39
N LEU A 118 -30.57 10.10 12.33
CA LEU A 118 -30.46 8.64 12.38
C LEU A 118 -31.79 7.94 12.72
N GLU A 119 -32.73 8.64 13.33
CA GLU A 119 -34.10 8.14 13.53
C GLU A 119 -34.93 8.22 12.24
N MET A 120 -34.69 9.23 11.41
CA MET A 120 -35.45 9.45 10.18
C MET A 120 -34.93 8.62 9.00
N THR A 121 -33.64 8.39 8.93
CA THR A 121 -32.97 7.79 7.74
C THR A 121 -31.84 6.88 8.18
N SER A 122 -31.87 5.62 7.72
CA SER A 122 -30.71 4.74 7.87
C SER A 122 -29.60 5.18 6.90
N VAL A 123 -28.39 5.38 7.41
CA VAL A 123 -27.24 5.90 6.63
C VAL A 123 -26.23 4.83 6.27
N ALA A 124 -26.07 3.79 7.11
CA ALA A 124 -25.06 2.74 6.91
C ALA A 124 -25.53 1.33 7.32
N GLY A 125 -26.84 1.16 7.51
CA GLY A 125 -27.47 -0.09 7.97
C GLY A 125 -27.55 -0.17 9.49
N THR A 126 -28.55 -0.92 9.97
CA THR A 126 -29.02 -0.90 11.36
C THR A 126 -27.89 -0.99 12.40
N ALA A 127 -26.96 -1.92 12.25
CA ALA A 127 -25.90 -2.11 13.24
C ALA A 127 -24.89 -0.95 13.29
N ILE A 128 -24.55 -0.36 12.15
CA ILE A 128 -23.67 0.83 12.10
C ILE A 128 -24.43 2.06 12.62
N ASP A 129 -25.70 2.20 12.23
CA ASP A 129 -26.55 3.28 12.71
C ASP A 129 -26.71 3.22 14.24
N ASP A 130 -26.86 2.03 14.83
CA ASP A 130 -26.91 1.83 16.27
C ASP A 130 -25.61 2.26 16.97
N LEU A 131 -24.43 1.96 16.35
CA LEU A 131 -23.15 2.44 16.87
C LEU A 131 -23.05 3.97 16.82
N LEU A 132 -23.48 4.59 15.71
CA LEU A 132 -23.48 6.04 15.57
C LEU A 132 -24.46 6.71 16.53
N LYS A 133 -25.69 6.15 16.72
CA LYS A 133 -26.62 6.60 17.74
C LYS A 133 -26.04 6.47 19.16
N GLY A 134 -25.39 5.35 19.43
CA GLY A 134 -24.68 5.14 20.70
C GLY A 134 -23.68 6.27 20.98
N TRP A 135 -22.86 6.66 20.00
CA TRP A 135 -21.91 7.76 20.17
C TRP A 135 -22.59 9.15 20.30
N ALA A 136 -23.71 9.37 19.65
CA ALA A 136 -24.49 10.59 19.85
C ALA A 136 -25.05 10.66 21.29
N LEU A 137 -25.58 9.54 21.81
CA LEU A 137 -26.03 9.43 23.20
C LEU A 137 -24.88 9.59 24.19
N MET A 138 -23.69 9.06 23.91
CA MET A 138 -22.49 9.33 24.71
C MET A 138 -22.18 10.83 24.78
N GLY A 139 -22.29 11.53 23.65
CA GLY A 139 -22.11 12.97 23.59
C GLY A 139 -23.13 13.77 24.40
N LEU A 140 -24.37 13.27 24.55
CA LEU A 140 -25.42 13.83 25.38
C LEU A 140 -25.34 13.40 26.87
N GLY A 141 -24.37 12.54 27.23
CA GLY A 141 -24.24 12.01 28.58
C GLY A 141 -25.23 10.89 28.93
N GLN A 142 -25.95 10.35 27.95
CA GLN A 142 -26.93 9.26 28.13
C GLN A 142 -26.25 7.88 27.99
N VAL A 143 -25.30 7.63 28.89
CA VAL A 143 -24.38 6.48 28.82
C VAL A 143 -25.12 5.14 28.84
N GLY A 144 -26.13 4.95 29.69
CA GLY A 144 -26.87 3.68 29.79
C GLY A 144 -27.56 3.28 28.48
N ASP A 145 -28.20 4.25 27.83
CA ASP A 145 -28.89 4.04 26.55
C ASP A 145 -27.86 3.77 25.43
N ALA A 146 -26.72 4.48 25.44
CA ALA A 146 -25.62 4.24 24.50
C ALA A 146 -25.07 2.82 24.61
N LEU A 147 -24.79 2.33 25.82
CA LEU A 147 -24.28 0.97 26.05
C LEU A 147 -25.27 -0.09 25.57
N THR A 148 -26.59 0.16 25.72
CA THR A 148 -27.64 -0.73 25.21
C THR A 148 -27.60 -0.84 23.68
N LEU A 149 -27.33 0.27 22.97
CA LEU A 149 -27.19 0.25 21.51
C LEU A 149 -25.92 -0.46 21.05
N PHE A 150 -24.78 -0.28 21.76
CA PHE A 150 -23.57 -1.04 21.45
C PHE A 150 -23.77 -2.54 21.65
N ASP A 151 -24.52 -2.97 22.68
CA ASP A 151 -24.87 -4.37 22.90
C ASP A 151 -25.83 -4.90 21.82
N ALA A 152 -26.78 -4.10 21.36
CA ALA A 152 -27.67 -4.45 20.25
C ALA A 152 -26.86 -4.65 18.95
N ALA A 153 -25.94 -3.73 18.63
CA ALA A 153 -25.05 -3.84 17.49
C ALA A 153 -24.14 -5.10 17.59
N ALA A 154 -23.67 -5.44 18.80
CA ALA A 154 -22.85 -6.63 19.02
C ALA A 154 -23.59 -7.96 18.78
N ASN A 155 -24.91 -7.96 18.85
CA ASN A 155 -25.76 -9.13 18.54
C ASN A 155 -26.01 -9.31 17.04
N ALA A 156 -25.71 -8.32 16.21
CA ALA A 156 -25.83 -8.46 14.76
C ALA A 156 -24.74 -9.37 14.21
N GLU A 157 -25.07 -10.16 13.17
CA GLU A 157 -24.16 -11.12 12.56
C GLU A 157 -22.87 -10.43 12.05
N GLY A 158 -21.72 -10.93 12.49
CA GLY A 158 -20.39 -10.44 12.10
C GLY A 158 -20.00 -9.07 12.68
N MET A 159 -20.84 -8.45 13.55
CA MET A 159 -20.57 -7.14 14.14
C MET A 159 -19.98 -7.20 15.54
N ARG A 160 -19.99 -8.37 16.19
CA ARG A 160 -19.69 -8.52 17.60
C ARG A 160 -18.35 -7.86 18.01
N SER A 161 -17.26 -8.26 17.38
CA SER A 161 -15.91 -7.73 17.73
C SER A 161 -15.81 -6.22 17.52
N PHE A 162 -16.43 -5.73 16.46
CA PHE A 162 -16.44 -4.30 16.14
C PHE A 162 -17.25 -3.50 17.16
N ALA A 163 -18.47 -3.94 17.45
CA ALA A 163 -19.33 -3.26 18.43
C ALA A 163 -18.78 -3.30 19.85
N LEU A 164 -18.17 -4.42 20.26
CA LEU A 164 -17.50 -4.53 21.55
C LEU A 164 -16.31 -3.59 21.68
N TYR A 165 -15.54 -3.39 20.60
CA TYR A 165 -14.48 -2.38 20.58
C TYR A 165 -15.03 -0.97 20.80
N GLN A 166 -16.13 -0.61 20.12
CA GLN A 166 -16.81 0.69 20.32
C GLN A 166 -17.33 0.84 21.76
N LYS A 167 -17.88 -0.23 22.32
CA LYS A 167 -18.33 -0.25 23.72
C LYS A 167 -17.16 -0.05 24.70
N ALA A 168 -16.01 -0.69 24.44
CA ALA A 168 -14.83 -0.51 25.29
C ALA A 168 -14.30 0.94 25.25
N LEU A 169 -14.30 1.58 24.06
CA LEU A 169 -13.97 3.01 23.94
C LEU A 169 -14.96 3.89 24.73
N ALA A 170 -16.26 3.61 24.64
CA ALA A 170 -17.30 4.37 25.33
C ALA A 170 -17.19 4.23 26.86
N LEU A 171 -16.93 3.03 27.37
CA LEU A 171 -16.66 2.78 28.78
C LEU A 171 -15.40 3.52 29.25
N SER A 172 -14.34 3.49 28.46
CA SER A 172 -13.10 4.20 28.77
C SER A 172 -13.28 5.72 28.79
N LEU A 173 -14.10 6.27 27.91
CA LEU A 173 -14.42 7.70 27.88
C LEU A 173 -15.08 8.18 29.18
N VAL A 174 -15.85 7.33 29.87
CA VAL A 174 -16.51 7.66 31.14
C VAL A 174 -15.71 7.16 32.35
N GLY A 175 -14.51 6.61 32.16
CA GLY A 175 -13.62 6.18 33.22
C GLY A 175 -13.91 4.78 33.78
N ASP A 176 -14.79 4.00 33.16
CA ASP A 176 -15.06 2.61 33.55
C ASP A 176 -14.06 1.66 32.86
N PHE A 177 -12.80 1.78 33.27
CA PHE A 177 -11.70 1.02 32.69
C PHE A 177 -11.75 -0.47 33.05
N ASP A 178 -12.31 -0.86 34.20
CA ASP A 178 -12.46 -2.27 34.59
C ASP A 178 -13.41 -3.00 33.62
N SER A 179 -14.57 -2.40 33.33
CA SER A 179 -15.52 -2.95 32.35
C SER A 179 -14.93 -2.96 30.92
N ALA A 180 -14.18 -1.93 30.56
CA ALA A 180 -13.50 -1.85 29.25
C ALA A 180 -12.46 -2.96 29.08
N GLU A 181 -11.58 -3.20 30.08
CA GLU A 181 -10.57 -4.26 30.03
C GLU A 181 -11.23 -5.65 30.00
N SER A 182 -12.37 -5.84 30.70
CA SER A 182 -13.07 -7.13 30.66
C SER A 182 -13.46 -7.53 29.24
N ILE A 183 -13.78 -6.58 28.36
CA ILE A 183 -14.10 -6.82 26.93
C ILE A 183 -12.88 -7.33 26.16
N PHE A 184 -11.68 -6.81 26.45
CA PHE A 184 -10.45 -7.24 25.77
C PHE A 184 -9.89 -8.56 26.31
N SER A 185 -10.14 -8.86 27.58
CA SER A 185 -9.60 -10.05 28.27
C SER A 185 -10.51 -11.27 28.23
N ASP A 186 -11.76 -11.14 27.76
CA ASP A 186 -12.72 -12.23 27.68
C ASP A 186 -12.30 -13.26 26.60
N LYS A 187 -11.83 -14.44 27.05
CA LYS A 187 -11.35 -15.52 26.18
C LYS A 187 -12.47 -16.27 25.47
N ASP A 188 -13.69 -16.24 26.00
CA ASP A 188 -14.86 -16.93 25.46
C ASP A 188 -15.61 -16.06 24.44
N GLN A 189 -15.37 -14.78 24.44
CA GLN A 189 -15.85 -13.87 23.43
C GLN A 189 -14.73 -13.65 22.41
N THR A 190 -15.07 -13.71 21.12
CA THR A 190 -14.12 -13.31 20.07
C THR A 190 -13.57 -11.95 20.48
N PRO A 191 -12.27 -11.83 20.80
CA PRO A 191 -11.72 -10.56 21.25
C PRO A 191 -12.12 -9.50 20.25
N ALA A 192 -12.47 -8.30 20.71
CA ALA A 192 -12.56 -7.15 19.85
C ALA A 192 -11.34 -7.21 18.95
N ALA A 193 -11.51 -7.34 17.63
CA ALA A 193 -10.41 -7.65 16.73
C ALA A 193 -9.27 -6.70 17.08
N ILE A 194 -8.24 -7.22 17.76
CA ILE A 194 -7.16 -6.38 18.26
C ILE A 194 -6.40 -5.95 17.03
N SER A 195 -6.78 -4.80 16.50
CA SER A 195 -6.04 -4.08 15.46
C SER A 195 -4.85 -3.39 16.09
N PHE A 196 -3.95 -2.87 15.28
CA PHE A 196 -2.87 -1.99 15.75
C PHE A 196 -3.41 -0.91 16.71
N ARG A 197 -4.44 -0.17 16.29
CA ARG A 197 -5.06 0.88 17.11
C ARG A 197 -5.73 0.31 18.37
N GLY A 198 -6.37 -0.84 18.25
CA GLY A 198 -6.97 -1.54 19.40
C GLY A 198 -5.95 -1.96 20.45
N SER A 199 -4.72 -2.28 20.06
CA SER A 199 -3.64 -2.58 21.01
C SER A 199 -3.21 -1.36 21.82
N LEU A 200 -3.15 -0.19 21.18
CA LEU A 200 -2.87 1.08 21.88
C LEU A 200 -4.00 1.46 22.85
N VAL A 201 -5.26 1.27 22.43
CA VAL A 201 -6.44 1.48 23.29
C VAL A 201 -6.33 0.60 24.54
N ARG A 202 -6.09 -0.70 24.39
CA ARG A 202 -5.95 -1.62 25.53
C ARG A 202 -4.79 -1.25 26.44
N ALA A 203 -3.64 -0.86 25.86
CA ALA A 203 -2.49 -0.41 26.65
C ALA A 203 -2.81 0.81 27.50
N GLN A 204 -3.52 1.80 26.96
CA GLN A 204 -3.98 2.96 27.73
C GLN A 204 -4.99 2.57 28.83
N ILE A 205 -5.92 1.66 28.55
CA ILE A 205 -6.85 1.14 29.56
C ILE A 205 -6.09 0.49 30.73
N LEU A 206 -5.14 -0.39 30.42
CA LEU A 206 -4.30 -1.04 31.45
C LEU A 206 -3.50 -0.03 32.27
N LEU A 207 -3.02 1.04 31.63
CA LEU A 207 -2.34 2.12 32.33
C LEU A 207 -3.26 2.82 33.35
N GLN A 208 -4.51 3.14 32.95
CA GLN A 208 -5.50 3.76 33.87
C GLN A 208 -5.83 2.85 35.07
N LEU A 209 -5.74 1.54 34.89
CA LEU A 209 -5.92 0.54 35.96
C LEU A 209 -4.65 0.35 36.83
N GLY A 210 -3.57 1.11 36.59
CA GLY A 210 -2.28 0.95 37.29
C GLY A 210 -1.52 -0.32 36.89
N ARG A 211 -1.85 -0.95 35.75
CA ARG A 211 -1.30 -2.22 35.27
C ARG A 211 -0.28 -2.00 34.15
N SER A 212 0.66 -1.06 34.34
CA SER A 212 1.66 -0.69 33.33
C SER A 212 2.53 -1.89 32.88
N VAL A 213 2.88 -2.78 33.81
CA VAL A 213 3.67 -3.99 33.48
C VAL A 213 2.90 -4.91 32.55
N ASP A 214 1.59 -5.08 32.77
CA ASP A 214 0.75 -5.91 31.89
C ASP A 214 0.60 -5.25 30.51
N ALA A 215 0.50 -3.92 30.47
CA ALA A 215 0.44 -3.17 29.20
C ALA A 215 1.71 -3.34 28.38
N ILE A 216 2.89 -3.22 28.98
CA ILE A 216 4.19 -3.42 28.32
C ILE A 216 4.31 -4.86 27.81
N SER A 217 4.00 -5.87 28.67
CA SER A 217 4.03 -7.27 28.26
C SER A 217 3.10 -7.53 27.07
N PHE A 218 1.87 -7.02 27.14
CA PHE A 218 0.89 -7.16 26.07
C PHE A 218 1.36 -6.53 24.76
N LEU A 219 1.91 -5.31 24.78
CA LEU A 219 2.41 -4.64 23.58
C LEU A 219 3.60 -5.39 22.98
N ASN A 220 4.54 -5.87 23.80
CA ASN A 220 5.68 -6.67 23.35
C ASN A 220 5.24 -8.02 22.75
N ASP A 221 4.29 -8.71 23.39
CA ASP A 221 3.77 -9.98 22.91
C ASP A 221 3.00 -9.83 21.58
N PHE A 222 2.27 -8.71 21.43
CA PHE A 222 1.42 -8.47 20.26
C PHE A 222 2.21 -7.95 19.06
N HIS A 223 3.16 -7.02 19.27
CA HIS A 223 3.91 -6.38 18.18
C HIS A 223 5.30 -6.98 17.95
N GLY A 224 5.88 -7.65 18.96
CA GLY A 224 7.21 -8.23 18.87
C GLY A 224 8.33 -7.19 18.72
N GLU A 225 9.47 -7.64 18.19
CA GLU A 225 10.69 -6.83 18.06
C GLU A 225 10.62 -5.77 16.95
N ASP A 226 9.68 -5.92 16.00
CA ASP A 226 9.47 -4.99 14.89
C ASP A 226 8.34 -3.99 15.21
N ALA A 227 8.15 -3.68 16.50
CA ALA A 227 7.14 -2.74 16.96
C ALA A 227 7.30 -1.37 16.28
N ASP A 228 6.16 -0.80 15.90
CA ASP A 228 6.09 0.53 15.31
C ASP A 228 6.52 1.61 16.31
N GLN A 229 7.00 2.76 15.79
CA GLN A 229 7.45 3.89 16.63
C GLN A 229 6.38 4.38 17.60
N GLU A 230 5.11 4.28 17.24
CA GLU A 230 4.00 4.64 18.13
C GLU A 230 3.88 3.67 19.31
N VAL A 231 4.06 2.39 19.06
CA VAL A 231 4.10 1.35 20.11
C VAL A 231 5.33 1.52 21.00
N LEU A 232 6.50 1.75 20.40
CA LEU A 232 7.75 1.98 21.15
C LEU A 232 7.66 3.25 22.03
N ALA A 233 7.07 4.33 21.51
CA ALA A 233 6.82 5.53 22.28
C ALA A 233 5.86 5.29 23.45
N MET A 234 4.81 4.48 23.25
CA MET A 234 3.90 4.08 24.32
C MET A 234 4.62 3.25 25.37
N ILE A 235 5.42 2.27 24.99
CA ILE A 235 6.21 1.44 25.92
C ILE A 235 7.17 2.33 26.74
N ALA A 236 7.89 3.24 26.09
CA ALA A 236 8.81 4.15 26.76
C ALA A 236 8.09 5.06 27.78
N GLN A 237 6.91 5.54 27.48
CA GLN A 237 6.07 6.32 28.41
C GLN A 237 5.65 5.47 29.62
N LEU A 238 5.22 4.22 29.37
CA LEU A 238 4.83 3.28 30.42
C LEU A 238 6.01 2.94 31.35
N GLU A 239 7.20 2.70 30.81
CA GLU A 239 8.44 2.43 31.55
C GLU A 239 8.89 3.62 32.39
N ALA A 240 8.76 4.83 31.84
CA ALA A 240 9.08 6.07 32.54
C ALA A 240 8.08 6.39 33.67
N GLY A 241 6.99 5.64 33.81
CA GLY A 241 5.94 5.89 34.79
C GLY A 241 5.21 7.23 34.57
N VAL A 242 5.21 7.74 33.33
CA VAL A 242 4.52 8.98 32.98
C VAL A 242 3.03 8.73 33.01
N ALA A 243 2.30 9.51 33.79
CA ALA A 243 0.84 9.48 33.78
C ALA A 243 0.34 9.98 32.41
N VAL A 244 -0.29 9.11 31.65
CA VAL A 244 -0.94 9.43 30.37
C VAL A 244 -2.44 9.24 30.57
N ASP A 245 -3.21 10.29 30.35
CA ASP A 245 -4.67 10.18 30.35
C ASP A 245 -5.15 9.33 29.16
N PHE A 246 -6.30 8.68 29.32
CA PHE A 246 -6.96 8.04 28.19
C PHE A 246 -7.36 9.10 27.17
N ASP A 247 -6.78 9.04 25.97
CA ASP A 247 -6.93 10.09 24.97
C ASP A 247 -7.31 9.59 23.57
N MET A 248 -7.63 8.30 23.46
CA MET A 248 -8.01 7.67 22.18
C MET A 248 -9.33 8.19 21.63
N VAL A 249 -10.28 8.51 22.51
CA VAL A 249 -11.51 9.25 22.21
C VAL A 249 -11.85 10.17 23.37
N ARG A 250 -12.30 11.40 23.11
CA ARG A 250 -12.59 12.43 24.11
C ARG A 250 -14.06 12.89 24.13
N ASN A 251 -14.80 12.53 23.11
CA ASN A 251 -16.20 12.92 22.95
C ASN A 251 -16.91 12.02 21.94
N GLY A 252 -18.23 12.22 21.81
CA GLY A 252 -19.07 11.46 20.88
C GLY A 252 -18.68 11.60 19.41
N SER A 253 -18.15 12.76 19.00
CA SER A 253 -17.68 12.99 17.62
C SER A 253 -16.49 12.13 17.27
N GLU A 254 -15.46 12.11 18.15
CA GLU A 254 -14.27 11.27 17.96
C GLU A 254 -14.65 9.78 17.94
N GLY A 255 -15.58 9.36 18.81
CA GLY A 255 -16.07 7.98 18.83
C GLY A 255 -16.82 7.60 17.55
N ALA A 256 -17.68 8.47 17.03
CA ALA A 256 -18.34 8.24 15.75
C ALA A 256 -17.34 8.24 14.57
N GLY A 257 -16.26 9.04 14.64
CA GLY A 257 -15.15 8.98 13.71
C GLY A 257 -14.43 7.62 13.72
N GLU A 258 -14.27 7.00 14.92
CA GLU A 258 -13.74 5.64 15.04
C GLU A 258 -14.64 4.60 14.36
N VAL A 259 -15.96 4.78 14.38
CA VAL A 259 -16.88 3.88 13.65
C VAL A 259 -16.60 3.93 12.15
N LEU A 260 -16.47 5.12 11.55
CA LEU A 260 -16.20 5.27 10.12
C LEU A 260 -14.80 4.79 9.74
N PHE A 261 -13.79 5.07 10.55
CA PHE A 261 -12.43 4.58 10.35
C PHE A 261 -12.37 3.05 10.34
N PHE A 262 -12.97 2.40 11.34
CA PHE A 262 -13.01 0.95 11.42
C PHE A 262 -13.80 0.31 10.29
N LEU A 263 -14.88 0.94 9.84
CA LEU A 263 -15.64 0.51 8.68
C LEU A 263 -14.76 0.53 7.43
N ALA A 264 -14.00 1.60 7.22
CA ALA A 264 -13.06 1.70 6.11
C ALA A 264 -11.98 0.62 6.20
N MET A 265 -11.40 0.38 7.37
CA MET A 265 -10.41 -0.68 7.59
C MET A 265 -10.97 -2.08 7.30
N ALA A 266 -12.20 -2.36 7.73
CA ALA A 266 -12.85 -3.66 7.51
C ALA A 266 -13.15 -3.94 6.04
N LEU A 267 -13.34 -2.90 5.25
CA LEU A 267 -13.66 -2.97 3.82
C LEU A 267 -12.42 -2.78 2.91
N LYS A 268 -11.25 -2.51 3.46
CA LYS A 268 -10.04 -2.19 2.70
C LYS A 268 -9.66 -3.23 1.64
N ASN A 269 -9.95 -4.51 1.89
CA ASN A 269 -9.66 -5.59 0.93
C ASN A 269 -10.74 -5.74 -0.16
N GLY A 270 -11.72 -4.82 -0.20
CA GLY A 270 -12.72 -4.75 -1.26
C GLY A 270 -12.23 -3.97 -2.49
N GLU A 271 -13.09 -3.87 -3.51
CA GLU A 271 -12.74 -3.20 -4.77
C GLU A 271 -13.09 -1.69 -4.79
N ASP A 272 -13.83 -1.18 -3.80
CA ASP A 272 -14.30 0.21 -3.78
C ASP A 272 -13.40 1.13 -2.94
N HIS A 273 -12.20 1.41 -3.44
CA HIS A 273 -11.26 2.30 -2.77
C HIS A 273 -11.73 3.78 -2.78
N ASP A 274 -12.51 4.20 -3.78
CA ASP A 274 -13.12 5.54 -3.81
C ASP A 274 -14.06 5.76 -2.62
N GLY A 275 -14.97 4.82 -2.38
CA GLY A 275 -15.88 4.89 -1.24
C GLY A 275 -15.14 4.86 0.10
N LEU A 276 -14.10 4.05 0.21
CA LEU A 276 -13.27 3.98 1.43
C LEU A 276 -12.54 5.30 1.70
N LEU A 277 -12.01 5.95 0.67
CA LEU A 277 -11.39 7.28 0.80
C LEU A 277 -12.38 8.30 1.39
N LEU A 278 -13.63 8.28 0.96
CA LEU A 278 -14.64 9.21 1.48
C LEU A 278 -14.94 8.94 2.97
N TYR A 279 -15.03 7.67 3.39
CA TYR A 279 -15.20 7.32 4.81
C TYR A 279 -13.99 7.74 5.65
N THR A 280 -12.77 7.56 5.18
CA THR A 280 -11.58 7.97 5.93
C THR A 280 -11.44 9.49 6.02
N ARG A 281 -11.87 10.24 4.99
CA ARG A 281 -11.96 11.71 5.03
C ARG A 281 -12.98 12.19 6.08
N LEU A 282 -14.14 11.55 6.14
CA LEU A 282 -15.15 11.87 7.16
C LEU A 282 -14.68 11.49 8.56
N ALA A 283 -14.03 10.33 8.72
CA ALA A 283 -13.42 9.92 9.99
C ALA A 283 -12.40 10.94 10.48
N SER A 284 -11.50 11.41 9.60
CA SER A 284 -10.51 12.45 9.92
C SER A 284 -11.18 13.79 10.29
N HIS A 285 -12.31 14.14 9.64
CA HIS A 285 -13.04 15.35 9.95
C HIS A 285 -13.70 15.30 11.34
N MET A 286 -14.29 14.15 11.70
CA MET A 286 -14.95 13.94 13.00
C MET A 286 -13.94 13.73 14.14
N ALA A 287 -12.80 13.11 13.86
CA ALA A 287 -11.74 12.78 14.80
C ALA A 287 -10.36 13.28 14.27
N PRO A 288 -10.08 14.59 14.27
CA PRO A 288 -8.85 15.15 13.68
C PRO A 288 -7.56 14.65 14.32
N ARG A 289 -7.65 14.08 15.52
CA ARG A 289 -6.52 13.48 16.25
C ARG A 289 -6.27 12.03 15.87
N ASN A 290 -7.19 11.39 15.16
CA ASN A 290 -6.99 10.06 14.62
C ASN A 290 -6.11 10.13 13.36
N VAL A 291 -4.80 10.23 13.56
CA VAL A 291 -3.81 10.28 12.49
C VAL A 291 -3.86 9.05 11.59
N HIS A 292 -4.30 7.89 12.10
CA HIS A 292 -4.44 6.67 11.29
C HIS A 292 -5.49 6.81 10.19
N ALA A 293 -6.52 7.65 10.39
CA ALA A 293 -7.47 7.95 9.32
C ALA A 293 -6.82 8.77 8.18
N LEU A 294 -5.88 9.69 8.51
CA LEU A 294 -5.07 10.39 7.50
C LEU A 294 -4.13 9.44 6.77
N LEU A 295 -3.40 8.59 7.51
CA LEU A 295 -2.49 7.61 6.92
C LEU A 295 -3.22 6.66 5.98
N LEU A 296 -4.39 6.16 6.38
CA LEU A 296 -5.21 5.31 5.52
C LEU A 296 -5.73 6.07 4.30
N SER A 297 -6.13 7.35 4.45
CA SER A 297 -6.52 8.19 3.31
C SER A 297 -5.37 8.34 2.31
N ALA A 298 -4.14 8.56 2.80
CA ALA A 298 -2.97 8.71 1.93
C ALA A 298 -2.64 7.40 1.19
N GLN A 299 -2.69 6.27 1.88
CA GLN A 299 -2.49 4.94 1.26
C GLN A 299 -3.54 4.65 0.18
N LEU A 300 -4.82 4.94 0.44
CA LEU A 300 -5.89 4.78 -0.54
C LEU A 300 -5.67 5.69 -1.76
N LEU A 301 -5.17 6.90 -1.57
CA LEU A 301 -4.84 7.80 -2.67
C LEU A 301 -3.68 7.28 -3.54
N GLU A 302 -2.68 6.63 -2.94
CA GLU A 302 -1.63 5.93 -3.70
C GLU A 302 -2.21 4.76 -4.52
N GLU A 303 -3.02 3.92 -3.89
CA GLU A 303 -3.70 2.78 -4.55
C GLU A 303 -4.62 3.24 -5.70
N LEU A 304 -5.24 4.41 -5.56
CA LEU A 304 -6.07 5.05 -6.59
C LEU A 304 -5.24 5.81 -7.66
N GLY A 305 -3.90 5.79 -7.57
CA GLY A 305 -3.03 6.44 -8.54
C GLY A 305 -2.98 7.97 -8.41
N ASN A 306 -3.29 8.53 -7.25
CA ASN A 306 -3.17 9.96 -6.95
C ASN A 306 -2.07 10.26 -5.91
N PRO A 307 -0.81 9.98 -6.24
CA PRO A 307 0.31 10.16 -5.31
C PRO A 307 0.54 11.62 -4.93
N SER A 308 0.17 12.59 -5.78
CA SER A 308 0.32 14.01 -5.44
C SER A 308 -0.53 14.39 -4.23
N LEU A 309 -1.80 13.97 -4.20
CA LEU A 309 -2.69 14.22 -3.06
C LEU A 309 -2.33 13.34 -1.85
N ALA A 310 -1.77 12.14 -2.08
CA ALA A 310 -1.23 11.31 -1.01
C ALA A 310 -0.08 12.01 -0.28
N ILE A 311 0.89 12.59 -1.01
CA ILE A 311 2.01 13.37 -0.47
C ILE A 311 1.50 14.50 0.42
N GLU A 312 0.51 15.28 -0.04
CA GLU A 312 -0.10 16.35 0.75
C GLU A 312 -0.81 15.83 2.01
N THR A 313 -1.44 14.65 1.90
CA THR A 313 -2.15 14.02 3.02
C THR A 313 -1.18 13.48 4.08
N TYR A 314 -0.05 12.89 3.69
CA TYR A 314 1.01 12.49 4.61
C TYR A 314 1.65 13.69 5.32
N ASP A 315 1.90 14.79 4.58
CA ASP A 315 2.49 16.03 5.12
C ASP A 315 1.61 16.71 6.20
N ALA A 316 0.31 16.40 6.22
CA ALA A 316 -0.61 16.89 7.25
C ALA A 316 -0.41 16.22 8.63
N VAL A 317 0.39 15.15 8.74
CA VAL A 317 0.67 14.48 10.01
C VAL A 317 1.63 15.32 10.84
N PRO A 318 1.26 15.70 12.09
CA PRO A 318 2.10 16.54 12.92
C PRO A 318 3.44 15.87 13.28
N ARG A 319 4.54 16.62 13.17
CA ARG A 319 5.89 16.13 13.52
C ARG A 319 6.00 15.61 14.97
N SER A 320 5.17 16.13 15.88
CA SER A 320 5.12 15.71 17.29
C SER A 320 4.38 14.40 17.50
N HIS A 321 3.66 13.89 16.50
CA HIS A 321 2.93 12.64 16.64
C HIS A 321 3.86 11.43 16.42
N PRO A 322 3.80 10.36 17.25
CA PRO A 322 4.67 9.19 17.09
C PRO A 322 4.55 8.51 15.71
N ALA A 323 3.39 8.57 15.06
CA ALA A 323 3.19 8.06 13.69
C ALA A 323 3.83 8.93 12.59
N PHE A 324 4.50 10.07 12.93
CA PHE A 324 5.14 10.96 11.97
C PHE A 324 6.16 10.23 11.08
N VAL A 325 6.95 9.33 11.68
CA VAL A 325 7.95 8.55 10.91
C VAL A 325 7.29 7.72 9.82
N ASN A 326 6.15 7.07 10.13
CA ASN A 326 5.40 6.30 9.14
C ASN A 326 4.81 7.18 8.03
N ALA A 327 4.33 8.37 8.39
CA ALA A 327 3.85 9.35 7.41
C ALA A 327 4.98 9.77 6.46
N GLU A 328 6.16 10.11 6.99
CA GLU A 328 7.31 10.51 6.17
C GLU A 328 7.84 9.38 5.29
N LEU A 329 7.85 8.14 5.79
CA LEU A 329 8.19 6.97 4.97
C LEU A 329 7.20 6.79 3.80
N GLY A 330 5.89 6.90 4.07
CA GLY A 330 4.86 6.86 3.02
C GLY A 330 5.00 8.03 2.04
N ARG A 331 5.22 9.24 2.55
CA ARG A 331 5.45 10.44 1.73
C ARG A 331 6.66 10.29 0.81
N ALA A 332 7.77 9.80 1.34
CA ALA A 332 8.97 9.53 0.55
C ALA A 332 8.71 8.48 -0.54
N GLN A 333 7.99 7.40 -0.21
CA GLN A 333 7.60 6.36 -1.18
C GLN A 333 6.74 6.94 -2.30
N ALA A 334 5.72 7.73 -1.97
CA ALA A 334 4.85 8.38 -2.95
C ALA A 334 5.62 9.38 -3.83
N MET A 335 6.57 10.15 -3.25
CA MET A 335 7.46 11.05 -4.00
C MET A 335 8.35 10.30 -4.97
N TYR A 336 8.93 9.16 -4.53
CA TYR A 336 9.75 8.31 -5.38
C TYR A 336 8.95 7.76 -6.57
N GLY A 337 7.73 7.29 -6.32
CA GLY A 337 6.81 6.77 -7.34
C GLY A 337 6.44 7.77 -8.43
N VAL A 338 6.50 9.09 -8.17
CA VAL A 338 6.27 10.14 -9.17
C VAL A 338 7.57 10.70 -9.79
N GLY A 339 8.68 10.00 -9.63
CA GLY A 339 9.97 10.36 -10.23
C GLY A 339 10.70 11.50 -9.52
N LYS A 340 10.36 11.81 -8.26
CA LYS A 340 11.05 12.79 -7.42
C LYS A 340 12.09 12.10 -6.52
N ALA A 341 12.93 11.25 -7.10
CA ALA A 341 13.86 10.39 -6.38
C ALA A 341 14.82 11.18 -5.48
N GLU A 342 15.45 12.24 -5.99
CA GLU A 342 16.38 13.08 -5.22
C GLU A 342 15.71 13.67 -3.97
N MET A 343 14.52 14.25 -4.12
CA MET A 343 13.77 14.84 -3.00
C MET A 343 13.33 13.77 -1.99
N SER A 344 12.97 12.59 -2.47
CA SER A 344 12.59 11.45 -1.62
C SER A 344 13.77 10.98 -0.76
N ILE A 345 14.96 10.87 -1.35
CA ILE A 345 16.20 10.52 -0.64
C ILE A 345 16.53 11.59 0.40
N GLU A 346 16.47 12.88 0.04
CA GLU A 346 16.72 13.99 0.97
C GLU A 346 15.79 13.93 2.20
N VAL A 347 14.50 13.65 1.99
CA VAL A 347 13.52 13.46 3.08
C VAL A 347 13.93 12.31 3.99
N LEU A 348 14.37 11.17 3.42
CA LEU A 348 14.78 10.01 4.19
C LEU A 348 16.11 10.24 4.93
N GLU A 349 17.05 10.99 4.36
CA GLU A 349 18.30 11.39 5.02
C GLU A 349 18.01 12.27 6.24
N GLN A 350 17.15 13.28 6.10
CA GLN A 350 16.71 14.12 7.21
C GLN A 350 15.94 13.32 8.28
N LEU A 351 15.17 12.33 7.85
CA LEU A 351 14.45 11.45 8.76
C LEU A 351 15.43 10.54 9.53
N ALA A 352 16.45 9.99 8.86
CA ALA A 352 17.50 9.18 9.49
C ALA A 352 18.33 9.98 10.50
N GLU A 353 18.61 11.27 10.21
CA GLU A 353 19.26 12.16 11.18
C GLU A 353 18.39 12.46 12.41
N SER A 354 17.08 12.64 12.20
CA SER A 354 16.13 12.96 13.28
C SER A 354 15.72 11.75 14.11
N PHE A 355 15.72 10.57 13.50
CA PHE A 355 15.29 9.28 14.08
C PHE A 355 16.32 8.17 13.77
N PRO A 356 17.57 8.30 14.28
CA PRO A 356 18.68 7.43 13.91
C PRO A 356 18.48 5.97 14.34
N ASP A 357 17.63 5.72 15.34
CA ASP A 357 17.39 4.39 15.91
C ASP A 357 16.19 3.67 15.25
N VAL A 358 15.65 4.22 14.16
CA VAL A 358 14.52 3.61 13.45
C VAL A 358 15.00 2.81 12.24
N ARG A 359 15.12 1.50 12.41
CA ARG A 359 15.61 0.55 11.40
C ARG A 359 14.95 0.74 10.01
N ARG A 360 13.62 0.85 9.96
CA ARG A 360 12.85 0.99 8.69
C ARG A 360 13.24 2.24 7.88
N VAL A 361 13.69 3.30 8.53
CA VAL A 361 14.15 4.51 7.84
C VAL A 361 15.42 4.20 7.05
N HIS A 362 16.39 3.54 7.68
CA HIS A 362 17.64 3.15 7.03
C HIS A 362 17.42 2.08 5.95
N GLU A 363 16.51 1.13 6.15
CA GLU A 363 16.13 0.14 5.13
C GLU A 363 15.56 0.83 3.89
N THR A 364 14.62 1.78 4.09
CA THR A 364 13.98 2.49 2.98
C THR A 364 14.97 3.39 2.24
N LEU A 365 15.81 4.11 2.99
CA LEU A 365 16.89 4.93 2.42
C LEU A 365 17.86 4.08 1.60
N GLY A 366 18.30 2.94 2.15
CA GLY A 366 19.16 2.00 1.43
C GLY A 366 18.51 1.49 0.14
N ASN A 367 17.23 1.20 0.16
CA ASN A 367 16.50 0.74 -1.03
C ASN A 367 16.47 1.80 -2.13
N PHE A 368 16.21 3.07 -1.80
CA PHE A 368 16.14 4.14 -2.79
C PHE A 368 17.53 4.48 -3.33
N LEU A 369 18.53 4.55 -2.45
CA LEU A 369 19.92 4.76 -2.86
C LEU A 369 20.39 3.63 -3.82
N ARG A 370 20.04 2.38 -3.54
CA ARG A 370 20.38 1.24 -4.41
C ARG A 370 19.68 1.34 -5.76
N GLN A 371 18.39 1.73 -5.81
CA GLN A 371 17.66 1.90 -7.06
C GLN A 371 18.23 3.02 -7.92
N GLU A 372 18.75 4.09 -7.29
CA GLU A 372 19.44 5.19 -7.99
C GLU A 372 20.92 4.92 -8.29
N GLY A 373 21.41 3.68 -8.04
CA GLY A 373 22.79 3.31 -8.31
C GLY A 373 23.82 3.81 -7.30
N ASN A 374 23.40 4.43 -6.21
CA ASN A 374 24.26 4.92 -5.12
C ASN A 374 24.64 3.78 -4.16
N PHE A 375 25.22 2.70 -4.70
CA PHE A 375 25.43 1.44 -3.99
C PHE A 375 26.27 1.58 -2.71
N SER A 376 27.27 2.46 -2.70
CA SER A 376 28.11 2.66 -1.52
C SER A 376 27.32 3.23 -0.33
N LEU A 377 26.47 4.21 -0.57
CA LEU A 377 25.60 4.79 0.46
C LEU A 377 24.50 3.81 0.86
N ALA A 378 23.98 3.03 -0.11
CA ALA A 378 23.02 1.98 0.17
C ALA A 378 23.58 0.92 1.16
N VAL A 379 24.82 0.46 0.94
CA VAL A 379 25.50 -0.47 1.87
C VAL A 379 25.59 0.13 3.27
N GLN A 380 25.99 1.39 3.41
CA GLN A 380 26.07 2.07 4.71
C GLN A 380 24.73 2.12 5.43
N SER A 381 23.65 2.43 4.69
CA SER A 381 22.29 2.46 5.23
C SER A 381 21.84 1.06 5.69
N TYR A 382 22.09 0.03 4.88
CA TYR A 382 21.78 -1.35 5.26
C TYR A 382 22.62 -1.84 6.44
N ASP A 383 23.92 -1.47 6.53
CA ASP A 383 24.77 -1.80 7.67
C ASP A 383 24.19 -1.23 8.97
N THR A 384 23.77 0.03 8.92
CA THR A 384 23.10 0.68 10.06
C THR A 384 21.82 -0.06 10.45
N ALA A 385 20.99 -0.40 9.48
CA ALA A 385 19.73 -1.12 9.74
C ALA A 385 19.98 -2.55 10.29
N ILE A 386 20.94 -3.28 9.75
CA ILE A 386 21.29 -4.64 10.21
C ILE A 386 21.84 -4.60 11.63
N ALA A 387 22.64 -3.59 12.00
CA ALA A 387 23.17 -3.44 13.35
C ALA A 387 22.07 -3.26 14.43
N MET A 388 20.86 -2.88 14.03
CA MET A 388 19.71 -2.72 14.92
C MET A 388 18.88 -4.01 15.08
N ILE A 389 19.23 -5.09 14.40
CA ILE A 389 18.50 -6.37 14.51
C ILE A 389 19.07 -7.17 15.67
N ASP A 390 18.32 -7.30 16.74
CA ASP A 390 18.70 -8.10 17.92
C ASP A 390 18.62 -9.60 17.63
N GLN A 391 17.51 -10.03 17.01
CA GLN A 391 17.29 -11.43 16.65
C GLN A 391 16.91 -11.56 15.17
N LEU A 392 17.63 -12.42 14.46
CA LEU A 392 17.30 -12.69 13.06
C LEU A 392 15.99 -13.49 12.95
N LYS A 393 15.08 -12.99 12.12
CA LYS A 393 13.81 -13.62 11.78
C LYS A 393 13.77 -13.94 10.27
N PRO A 394 12.91 -14.87 9.84
CA PRO A 394 12.82 -15.24 8.43
C PRO A 394 12.63 -14.05 7.48
N TRP A 395 11.83 -13.04 7.85
CA TRP A 395 11.57 -11.88 6.98
C TRP A 395 12.75 -10.92 6.82
N HIS A 396 13.80 -11.02 7.68
CA HIS A 396 15.03 -10.22 7.50
C HIS A 396 15.88 -10.67 6.29
N TRP A 397 15.48 -11.74 5.57
CA TRP A 397 16.17 -12.15 4.34
C TRP A 397 16.33 -11.00 3.35
N TYR A 398 15.33 -10.11 3.28
CA TYR A 398 15.28 -9.06 2.27
C TYR A 398 16.41 -8.03 2.42
N ILE A 399 16.76 -7.62 3.65
CA ILE A 399 17.82 -6.63 3.85
C ILE A 399 19.19 -7.17 3.46
N TYR A 400 19.48 -8.45 3.76
CA TYR A 400 20.70 -9.10 3.32
C TYR A 400 20.72 -9.25 1.80
N TYR A 401 19.63 -9.67 1.19
CA TYR A 401 19.50 -9.74 -0.26
C TYR A 401 19.75 -8.38 -0.93
N ALA A 402 19.16 -7.31 -0.43
CA ALA A 402 19.32 -5.96 -0.97
C ALA A 402 20.76 -5.44 -0.82
N ARG A 403 21.41 -5.69 0.35
CA ARG A 403 22.82 -5.33 0.55
C ARG A 403 23.74 -6.18 -0.31
N GLY A 404 23.44 -7.45 -0.48
CA GLY A 404 24.19 -8.36 -1.36
C GLY A 404 24.19 -7.88 -2.81
N ILE A 405 23.06 -7.41 -3.33
CA ILE A 405 22.98 -6.76 -4.65
C ILE A 405 23.87 -5.52 -4.70
N ALA A 406 23.82 -4.66 -3.67
CA ALA A 406 24.65 -3.45 -3.65
C ALA A 406 26.16 -3.79 -3.63
N HIS A 407 26.59 -4.82 -2.89
CA HIS A 407 27.96 -5.33 -2.92
C HIS A 407 28.36 -5.88 -4.29
N ASP A 408 27.51 -6.65 -4.94
CA ASP A 408 27.77 -7.18 -6.28
C ASP A 408 27.95 -6.05 -7.30
N ARG A 409 27.07 -5.03 -7.28
CA ARG A 409 27.18 -3.85 -8.15
C ARG A 409 28.41 -2.99 -7.88
N LEU A 410 29.01 -3.07 -6.69
CA LEU A 410 30.31 -2.47 -6.35
C LEU A 410 31.50 -3.36 -6.75
N GLY A 411 31.27 -4.53 -7.36
CA GLY A 411 32.31 -5.50 -7.69
C GLY A 411 32.82 -6.30 -6.49
N ALA A 412 32.19 -6.18 -5.33
CA ALA A 412 32.53 -6.89 -4.10
C ALA A 412 31.75 -8.22 -3.99
N TRP A 413 31.83 -9.06 -5.02
CA TRP A 413 31.04 -10.29 -5.15
C TRP A 413 31.11 -11.21 -3.93
N GLU A 414 32.28 -11.38 -3.34
CA GLU A 414 32.47 -12.24 -2.17
C GLU A 414 31.69 -11.75 -0.93
N LEU A 415 31.53 -10.42 -0.78
CA LEU A 415 30.69 -9.84 0.26
C LEU A 415 29.21 -10.05 -0.07
N GLY A 416 28.85 -9.85 -1.33
CA GLY A 416 27.50 -10.13 -1.82
C GLY A 416 27.09 -11.57 -1.56
N MET A 417 27.96 -12.54 -1.88
CA MET A 417 27.69 -13.97 -1.64
C MET A 417 27.45 -14.29 -0.16
N ARG A 418 28.21 -13.69 0.76
CA ARG A 418 27.96 -13.87 2.21
C ARG A 418 26.57 -13.38 2.62
N ASP A 419 26.14 -12.28 2.04
CA ASP A 419 24.81 -11.73 2.28
C ASP A 419 23.71 -12.61 1.67
N PHE A 420 23.90 -13.11 0.44
CA PHE A 420 22.95 -14.04 -0.19
C PHE A 420 22.85 -15.37 0.57
N ASP A 421 23.97 -15.90 1.06
CA ASP A 421 23.98 -17.10 1.90
C ASP A 421 23.18 -16.86 3.19
N GLN A 422 23.40 -15.73 3.85
CA GLN A 422 22.64 -15.37 5.06
C GLN A 422 21.14 -15.21 4.74
N ALA A 423 20.80 -14.60 3.62
CA ALA A 423 19.42 -14.46 3.16
C ALA A 423 18.77 -15.83 2.87
N LEU A 424 19.50 -16.76 2.27
CA LEU A 424 19.03 -18.14 2.03
C LEU A 424 18.94 -18.98 3.31
N VAL A 425 19.77 -18.72 4.32
CA VAL A 425 19.60 -19.33 5.66
C VAL A 425 18.27 -18.90 6.27
N LEU A 426 17.88 -17.63 6.11
CA LEU A 426 16.62 -17.07 6.62
C LEU A 426 15.40 -17.51 5.81
N SER A 427 15.56 -17.62 4.47
CA SER A 427 14.49 -18.02 3.55
C SER A 427 15.04 -18.94 2.44
N PRO A 428 15.14 -20.26 2.69
CA PRO A 428 15.86 -21.21 1.82
C PRO A 428 15.32 -21.35 0.39
N ASN A 429 14.06 -21.04 0.16
CA ASN A 429 13.40 -21.16 -1.14
C ASN A 429 12.97 -19.80 -1.70
N GLN A 430 13.62 -18.72 -1.27
CA GLN A 430 13.31 -17.40 -1.77
C GLN A 430 13.74 -17.27 -3.25
N PHE A 431 12.77 -17.29 -4.13
CA PHE A 431 13.02 -17.37 -5.58
C PHE A 431 13.83 -16.19 -6.13
N GLN A 432 13.66 -14.98 -5.55
CA GLN A 432 14.44 -13.81 -5.96
C GLN A 432 15.93 -14.02 -5.73
N ILE A 433 16.32 -14.55 -4.56
CA ILE A 433 17.72 -14.81 -4.23
C ILE A 433 18.27 -15.91 -5.13
N LEU A 434 17.54 -17.03 -5.24
CA LEU A 434 17.92 -18.17 -6.05
C LEU A 434 18.15 -17.78 -7.52
N ASN A 435 17.24 -16.96 -8.07
CA ASN A 435 17.36 -16.48 -9.44
C ASN A 435 18.51 -15.50 -9.60
N TYR A 436 18.64 -14.52 -8.71
CA TYR A 436 19.69 -13.51 -8.80
C TYR A 436 21.08 -14.14 -8.73
N VAL A 437 21.34 -14.96 -7.72
CA VAL A 437 22.64 -15.63 -7.55
C VAL A 437 22.91 -16.59 -8.71
N GLY A 438 21.92 -17.42 -9.08
CA GLY A 438 22.04 -18.34 -10.20
C GLY A 438 22.38 -17.61 -11.51
N TYR A 439 21.66 -16.55 -11.85
CA TYR A 439 21.92 -15.74 -13.03
C TYR A 439 23.30 -15.05 -12.99
N SER A 440 23.70 -14.48 -11.83
CA SER A 440 25.01 -13.86 -11.66
C SER A 440 26.16 -14.87 -11.85
N LEU A 441 25.99 -16.12 -11.39
CA LEU A 441 26.96 -17.20 -11.65
C LEU A 441 27.03 -17.57 -13.13
N VAL A 442 25.89 -17.58 -13.83
CA VAL A 442 25.82 -17.83 -15.28
C VAL A 442 26.59 -16.76 -16.05
N GLU A 443 26.39 -15.49 -15.74
CA GLU A 443 27.08 -14.37 -16.39
C GLU A 443 28.58 -14.42 -16.16
N ARG A 444 29.02 -14.84 -14.97
CA ARG A 444 30.41 -15.03 -14.61
C ARG A 444 31.03 -16.28 -15.25
N GLY A 445 30.21 -17.20 -15.75
CA GLY A 445 30.65 -18.50 -16.26
C GLY A 445 31.19 -19.43 -15.16
N GLU A 446 30.72 -19.22 -13.93
CA GLU A 446 31.15 -19.95 -12.74
C GLU A 446 30.03 -20.87 -12.25
N MET A 447 30.39 -22.07 -11.77
CA MET A 447 29.50 -23.01 -11.06
C MET A 447 28.14 -23.23 -11.78
N LEU A 448 28.15 -23.41 -13.11
CA LEU A 448 26.95 -23.46 -13.96
C LEU A 448 25.92 -24.53 -13.54
N GLU A 449 26.37 -25.70 -13.05
CA GLU A 449 25.49 -26.76 -12.57
C GLU A 449 24.77 -26.36 -11.27
N GLU A 450 25.46 -25.64 -10.40
CA GLU A 450 24.84 -25.09 -9.18
C GLU A 450 23.85 -23.99 -9.55
N ALA A 451 24.22 -23.10 -10.47
CA ALA A 451 23.33 -22.07 -11.02
C ALA A 451 22.06 -22.70 -11.60
N LEU A 452 22.20 -23.78 -12.39
CA LEU A 452 21.05 -24.52 -12.92
C LEU A 452 20.15 -25.02 -11.80
N SER A 453 20.73 -25.66 -10.77
CA SER A 453 19.95 -26.15 -9.61
C SER A 453 19.21 -25.03 -8.88
N MET A 454 19.86 -23.87 -8.67
CA MET A 454 19.24 -22.72 -8.01
C MET A 454 18.08 -22.16 -8.84
N ILE A 455 18.30 -21.95 -10.15
CA ILE A 455 17.26 -21.39 -11.03
C ILE A 455 16.10 -22.38 -11.19
N GLN A 456 16.34 -23.70 -11.27
CA GLN A 456 15.27 -24.71 -11.28
C GLN A 456 14.39 -24.63 -10.03
N ARG A 457 15.00 -24.44 -8.85
CA ARG A 457 14.24 -24.22 -7.62
C ARG A 457 13.42 -22.92 -7.67
N ALA A 458 13.97 -21.85 -8.24
CA ALA A 458 13.25 -20.60 -8.41
C ALA A 458 12.02 -20.78 -9.34
N VAL A 459 12.18 -21.46 -10.48
CA VAL A 459 11.08 -21.80 -11.41
C VAL A 459 10.02 -22.65 -10.74
N ALA A 460 10.41 -23.61 -9.87
CA ALA A 460 9.45 -24.45 -9.16
C ALA A 460 8.54 -23.65 -8.22
N VAL A 461 9.04 -22.54 -7.65
CA VAL A 461 8.27 -21.63 -6.79
C VAL A 461 7.43 -20.64 -7.63
N GLN A 462 7.99 -20.13 -8.73
CA GLN A 462 7.34 -19.13 -9.61
C GLN A 462 7.32 -19.61 -11.08
N PRO A 463 6.48 -20.58 -11.40
CA PRO A 463 6.49 -21.25 -12.72
C PRO A 463 5.96 -20.36 -13.87
N THR A 464 5.43 -19.18 -13.60
CA THR A 464 4.90 -18.24 -14.61
C THR A 464 5.70 -16.94 -14.67
N ALA A 465 6.81 -16.82 -13.92
CA ALA A 465 7.65 -15.63 -13.96
C ALA A 465 8.59 -15.71 -15.18
N GLY A 466 8.31 -14.94 -16.22
CA GLY A 466 9.03 -14.98 -17.50
C GLY A 466 10.55 -14.79 -17.35
N TYR A 467 10.99 -13.84 -16.52
CA TYR A 467 12.40 -13.56 -16.27
C TYR A 467 13.17 -14.72 -15.58
N ILE A 468 12.48 -15.52 -14.73
CA ILE A 468 13.08 -16.71 -14.12
C ILE A 468 13.20 -17.85 -15.12
N ILE A 469 12.19 -17.97 -15.99
CA ILE A 469 12.20 -18.97 -17.07
C ILE A 469 13.28 -18.61 -18.12
N ASP A 470 13.48 -17.32 -18.40
CA ASP A 470 14.58 -16.84 -19.23
C ASP A 470 15.93 -17.24 -18.62
N SER A 471 16.15 -16.98 -17.33
CA SER A 471 17.36 -17.40 -16.62
C SER A 471 17.58 -18.91 -16.71
N LEU A 472 16.51 -19.73 -16.66
CA LEU A 472 16.61 -21.19 -16.84
C LEU A 472 17.07 -21.55 -18.27
N GLY A 473 16.46 -20.94 -19.28
CA GLY A 473 16.88 -21.16 -20.67
C GLY A 473 18.31 -20.69 -20.90
N TRP A 474 18.70 -19.57 -20.30
CA TRP A 474 20.06 -19.03 -20.43
C TRP A 474 21.13 -19.92 -19.81
N VAL A 475 20.92 -20.45 -18.58
CA VAL A 475 21.87 -21.39 -17.98
C VAL A 475 21.97 -22.71 -18.77
N GLN A 476 20.85 -23.22 -19.32
CA GLN A 476 20.87 -24.38 -20.21
C GLN A 476 21.66 -24.11 -21.48
N TYR A 477 21.51 -22.93 -22.09
CA TYR A 477 22.33 -22.51 -23.22
C TYR A 477 23.82 -22.48 -22.89
N ARG A 478 24.21 -21.90 -21.74
CA ARG A 478 25.62 -21.81 -21.31
C ARG A 478 26.22 -23.18 -21.00
N LEU A 479 25.37 -24.16 -20.62
CA LEU A 479 25.76 -25.56 -20.43
C LEU A 479 25.80 -26.39 -21.72
N GLY A 480 25.33 -25.84 -22.86
CA GLY A 480 25.21 -26.56 -24.13
C GLY A 480 23.96 -27.42 -24.28
N TYR A 481 22.98 -27.31 -23.39
CA TYR A 481 21.67 -27.99 -23.46
C TYR A 481 20.70 -27.21 -24.35
N TYR A 482 21.11 -26.98 -25.62
CA TYR A 482 20.43 -26.05 -26.50
C TYR A 482 18.97 -26.38 -26.80
N GLN A 483 18.61 -27.67 -26.90
CA GLN A 483 17.23 -28.08 -27.18
C GLN A 483 16.30 -27.77 -25.99
N ASP A 484 16.76 -27.99 -24.76
CA ASP A 484 16.02 -27.64 -23.57
C ASP A 484 15.90 -26.13 -23.39
N ALA A 485 16.98 -25.39 -23.71
CA ALA A 485 17.00 -23.94 -23.69
C ALA A 485 15.95 -23.33 -24.65
N VAL A 486 15.76 -23.91 -25.87
CA VAL A 486 14.71 -23.46 -26.81
C VAL A 486 13.35 -23.49 -26.12
N VAL A 487 13.01 -24.60 -25.46
CA VAL A 487 11.69 -24.79 -24.83
C VAL A 487 11.44 -23.73 -23.75
N GLN A 488 12.45 -23.44 -22.94
CA GLN A 488 12.30 -22.43 -21.88
C GLN A 488 12.23 -21.01 -22.43
N LEU A 489 13.10 -20.66 -23.38
CA LEU A 489 13.14 -19.31 -23.93
C LEU A 489 11.95 -18.98 -24.85
N GLU A 490 11.42 -19.96 -25.59
CA GLU A 490 10.13 -19.77 -26.30
C GLU A 490 9.02 -19.43 -25.30
N ARG A 491 8.94 -20.13 -24.16
CA ARG A 491 7.98 -19.84 -23.10
C ARG A 491 8.26 -18.48 -22.43
N ALA A 492 9.51 -18.12 -22.20
CA ALA A 492 9.87 -16.81 -21.60
C ALA A 492 9.41 -15.67 -22.53
N VAL A 493 9.65 -15.76 -23.84
CA VAL A 493 9.19 -14.77 -24.84
C VAL A 493 7.66 -14.70 -24.91
N GLU A 494 6.94 -15.80 -24.72
CA GLU A 494 5.46 -15.75 -24.65
C GLU A 494 4.98 -14.92 -23.45
N LEU A 495 5.67 -14.97 -22.31
CA LEU A 495 5.35 -14.24 -21.09
C LEU A 495 5.88 -12.80 -21.10
N MET A 496 6.99 -12.55 -21.80
CA MET A 496 7.69 -11.26 -21.87
C MET A 496 7.96 -10.86 -23.33
N THR A 497 6.89 -10.69 -24.09
CA THR A 497 6.96 -10.54 -25.55
C THR A 497 7.79 -9.35 -26.04
N THR A 498 7.86 -8.27 -25.26
CA THR A 498 8.53 -7.01 -25.63
C THR A 498 9.86 -6.80 -24.89
N ASP A 499 10.29 -7.79 -24.13
CA ASP A 499 11.56 -7.71 -23.40
C ASP A 499 12.75 -7.91 -24.37
N PRO A 500 13.69 -6.96 -24.49
CA PRO A 500 14.79 -7.06 -25.43
C PRO A 500 15.80 -8.15 -25.07
N VAL A 501 16.06 -8.37 -23.77
CA VAL A 501 17.03 -9.38 -23.30
C VAL A 501 16.52 -10.78 -23.61
N VAL A 502 15.25 -11.07 -23.29
CA VAL A 502 14.64 -12.38 -23.53
C VAL A 502 14.58 -12.71 -25.02
N ASN A 503 14.30 -11.70 -25.87
CA ASN A 503 14.33 -11.89 -27.34
C ASN A 503 15.77 -12.10 -27.86
N ASP A 504 16.78 -11.45 -27.29
CA ASP A 504 18.21 -11.66 -27.65
C ASP A 504 18.66 -13.07 -27.27
N HIS A 505 18.37 -13.52 -26.04
CA HIS A 505 18.67 -14.88 -25.58
C HIS A 505 18.03 -15.95 -26.46
N LEU A 506 16.74 -15.79 -26.82
CA LEU A 506 16.07 -16.73 -27.73
C LEU A 506 16.73 -16.74 -29.12
N GLY A 507 17.17 -15.58 -29.60
CA GLY A 507 17.93 -15.47 -30.84
C GLY A 507 19.23 -16.28 -30.78
N ASP A 508 20.01 -16.18 -29.73
CA ASP A 508 21.26 -16.91 -29.53
C ASP A 508 21.01 -18.43 -29.49
N VAL A 509 19.97 -18.86 -28.80
CA VAL A 509 19.63 -20.28 -28.72
C VAL A 509 19.10 -20.84 -30.05
N TYR A 510 18.27 -20.09 -30.79
CA TYR A 510 17.85 -20.49 -32.14
C TYR A 510 19.04 -20.63 -33.08
N TRP A 511 20.01 -19.73 -32.99
CA TRP A 511 21.23 -19.84 -33.79
C TRP A 511 22.00 -21.12 -33.45
N ALA A 512 22.14 -21.44 -32.15
CA ALA A 512 22.86 -22.63 -31.68
C ALA A 512 22.23 -23.94 -32.16
N VAL A 513 20.90 -24.01 -32.31
CA VAL A 513 20.20 -25.20 -32.86
C VAL A 513 20.01 -25.15 -34.37
N GLY A 514 20.61 -24.18 -35.09
CA GLY A 514 20.58 -24.06 -36.53
C GLY A 514 19.33 -23.39 -37.09
N ARG A 515 18.41 -22.87 -36.27
CA ARG A 515 17.21 -22.13 -36.66
C ARG A 515 17.54 -20.66 -36.99
N LYS A 516 18.46 -20.46 -37.94
CA LYS A 516 19.09 -19.15 -38.20
C LYS A 516 18.13 -18.06 -38.64
N ALA A 517 17.10 -18.40 -39.41
CA ALA A 517 16.10 -17.42 -39.82
C ALA A 517 15.28 -16.86 -38.65
N GLU A 518 14.94 -17.73 -37.70
CA GLU A 518 14.22 -17.36 -36.48
C GLU A 518 15.15 -16.58 -35.53
N ALA A 519 16.43 -16.93 -35.44
CA ALA A 519 17.42 -16.16 -34.69
C ALA A 519 17.49 -14.70 -35.20
N LEU A 520 17.63 -14.49 -36.50
CA LEU A 520 17.64 -13.14 -37.10
C LEU A 520 16.34 -12.37 -36.81
N PHE A 521 15.21 -13.07 -36.74
CA PHE A 521 13.92 -12.44 -36.42
C PHE A 521 13.91 -11.98 -34.95
N GLN A 522 14.37 -12.80 -34.01
CA GLN A 522 14.38 -12.45 -32.59
C GLN A 522 15.37 -11.32 -32.28
N TRP A 523 16.57 -11.31 -32.87
CA TRP A 523 17.51 -10.21 -32.71
C TRP A 523 16.97 -8.87 -33.24
N ARG A 524 16.21 -8.88 -34.37
CA ARG A 524 15.55 -7.67 -34.85
C ARG A 524 14.46 -7.20 -33.90
N ARG A 525 13.72 -8.12 -33.26
CA ARG A 525 12.76 -7.77 -32.22
C ARG A 525 13.47 -7.18 -30.98
N ALA A 526 14.54 -7.80 -30.51
CA ALA A 526 15.33 -7.29 -29.43
C ALA A 526 15.75 -5.83 -29.66
N LEU A 527 16.32 -5.53 -30.86
CA LEU A 527 16.68 -4.16 -31.24
C LEU A 527 15.47 -3.22 -31.34
N SER A 528 14.31 -3.70 -31.77
CA SER A 528 13.12 -2.85 -31.88
C SER A 528 12.60 -2.40 -30.52
N PHE A 529 12.88 -3.14 -29.46
CA PHE A 529 12.47 -2.84 -28.08
C PHE A 529 13.58 -2.19 -27.22
N ALA A 530 14.84 -2.24 -27.68
CA ALA A 530 16.02 -1.77 -26.92
C ALA A 530 15.96 -0.30 -26.50
N ASN A 531 15.23 0.56 -27.23
CA ASN A 531 15.13 1.99 -26.93
C ASN A 531 14.07 2.31 -25.86
N GLU A 532 13.21 1.36 -25.49
CA GLU A 532 12.14 1.53 -24.52
C GLU A 532 12.58 1.18 -23.09
N VAL A 533 13.66 0.41 -22.96
CA VAL A 533 14.20 -0.05 -21.68
C VAL A 533 15.41 0.80 -21.29
N LYS A 534 15.43 1.30 -20.06
CA LYS A 534 16.55 2.03 -19.46
C LYS A 534 16.96 1.31 -18.19
N GLY A 535 18.00 0.51 -18.25
CA GLY A 535 18.53 -0.19 -17.09
C GLY A 535 19.98 -0.67 -17.30
N PRO A 536 20.71 -0.98 -16.23
CA PRO A 536 22.08 -1.46 -16.31
C PRO A 536 22.20 -2.89 -16.87
N ASP A 537 21.08 -3.59 -16.98
CA ASP A 537 20.99 -4.98 -17.45
C ASP A 537 20.40 -5.07 -18.86
N ASP A 538 20.36 -3.95 -19.62
CA ASP A 538 19.87 -3.92 -20.98
C ASP A 538 20.81 -4.61 -21.95
N ILE A 539 20.26 -5.05 -23.10
CA ILE A 539 21.09 -5.59 -24.20
C ILE A 539 22.08 -4.53 -24.69
N ASP A 540 23.22 -5.00 -25.22
CA ASP A 540 24.10 -4.17 -26.04
C ASP A 540 23.57 -4.13 -27.48
N PRO A 541 22.95 -3.03 -27.93
CA PRO A 541 22.39 -2.95 -29.29
C PRO A 541 23.45 -3.08 -30.37
N VAL A 542 24.71 -2.69 -30.07
CA VAL A 542 25.83 -2.82 -31.03
C VAL A 542 26.17 -4.29 -31.22
N ARG A 543 26.25 -5.06 -30.13
CA ARG A 543 26.50 -6.50 -30.17
C ARG A 543 25.37 -7.25 -30.90
N VAL A 544 24.11 -6.90 -30.63
CA VAL A 544 22.96 -7.52 -31.31
C VAL A 544 22.96 -7.18 -32.80
N GLN A 545 23.31 -5.95 -33.19
CA GLN A 545 23.44 -5.57 -34.57
C GLN A 545 24.58 -6.38 -35.26
N LEU A 546 25.68 -6.58 -34.59
CA LEU A 546 26.80 -7.38 -35.08
C LEU A 546 26.38 -8.85 -35.31
N LYS A 547 25.59 -9.44 -34.39
CA LYS A 547 25.00 -10.79 -34.58
C LYS A 547 24.15 -10.87 -35.87
N LEU A 548 23.39 -9.80 -36.18
CA LEU A 548 22.62 -9.73 -37.40
C LEU A 548 23.47 -9.66 -38.68
N ASP A 549 24.61 -8.94 -38.61
CA ASP A 549 25.46 -8.67 -39.76
C ASP A 549 26.41 -9.84 -40.10
N ILE A 550 27.00 -10.47 -39.08
CA ILE A 550 28.04 -11.51 -39.31
C ILE A 550 27.69 -12.87 -38.68
N GLY A 551 26.63 -12.96 -37.91
CA GLY A 551 26.19 -14.16 -37.19
C GLY A 551 26.90 -14.37 -35.83
N LEU A 552 26.25 -15.12 -34.94
CA LEU A 552 26.71 -15.31 -33.56
C LEU A 552 28.09 -16.03 -33.52
N ASP A 553 28.31 -17.02 -34.38
CA ASP A 553 29.61 -17.75 -34.44
C ASP A 553 30.80 -16.80 -34.64
N ALA A 554 30.63 -15.81 -35.55
CA ALA A 554 31.66 -14.83 -35.86
C ALA A 554 31.84 -13.83 -34.69
N VAL A 555 30.73 -13.40 -34.05
CA VAL A 555 30.78 -12.51 -32.88
C VAL A 555 31.55 -13.18 -31.74
N LEU A 556 31.21 -14.43 -31.41
CA LEU A 556 31.90 -15.18 -30.36
C LEU A 556 33.42 -15.32 -30.67
N ALA A 557 33.78 -15.55 -31.94
CA ALA A 557 35.19 -15.64 -32.36
C ALA A 557 35.92 -14.29 -32.21
N GLU A 558 35.28 -13.15 -32.53
CA GLU A 558 35.84 -11.82 -32.34
C GLU A 558 36.03 -11.48 -30.84
N GLU A 559 35.11 -11.94 -29.99
CA GLU A 559 35.14 -11.79 -28.53
C GLU A 559 36.17 -12.73 -27.86
N GLY A 560 36.74 -13.67 -28.60
CA GLY A 560 37.62 -14.72 -28.06
C GLY A 560 36.89 -15.74 -27.19
N ALA A 561 35.59 -15.80 -27.31
CA ALA A 561 34.77 -16.76 -26.61
C ALA A 561 34.85 -18.16 -27.22
N PRO A 562 34.65 -19.25 -26.46
CA PRO A 562 34.65 -20.60 -27.01
C PRO A 562 33.50 -20.76 -28.02
N PRO A 563 33.74 -21.58 -29.10
CA PRO A 563 32.70 -21.88 -30.05
C PRO A 563 31.52 -22.63 -29.38
N LEU A 564 30.34 -22.50 -29.97
CA LEU A 564 29.15 -23.22 -29.50
C LEU A 564 29.41 -24.73 -29.48
N GLN A 565 29.25 -25.36 -28.33
CA GLN A 565 29.46 -26.80 -28.14
C GLN A 565 28.21 -27.42 -27.53
N VAL A 566 27.71 -28.47 -28.15
CA VAL A 566 26.63 -29.30 -27.58
C VAL A 566 27.22 -30.14 -26.46
N ALA A 567 26.54 -30.21 -25.32
CA ALA A 567 26.95 -31.06 -24.21
C ALA A 567 26.95 -32.55 -24.63
N ASP A 568 27.90 -33.32 -24.10
CA ASP A 568 27.95 -34.76 -24.37
C ASP A 568 26.67 -35.46 -23.88
N GLY A 569 25.97 -36.10 -24.81
CA GLY A 569 24.75 -36.84 -24.53
C GLY A 569 23.43 -36.10 -24.83
N TYR A 570 23.52 -34.90 -25.43
CA TYR A 570 22.37 -34.10 -25.86
C TYR A 570 22.34 -33.91 -27.39
#